data_9d8b830eaab1c06e36cdd0caaee5a3cb
#
_entry.id   9d8b830eaab1c06e36cdd0caaee5a3cb
#
_cell.length_a   1.000
_cell.length_b   1.000
_cell.length_c   1.000
_cell.angle_alpha   90.00
_cell.angle_beta   90.00
_cell.angle_gamma   90.00
#
_symmetry.space_group_name_H-M   'P 1'
#
loop_
_entity.id
_entity.type
_entity.pdbx_description
1 polymer ?
#
loop_
_entity_poly.entity_id
_entity_poly.type
_entity_poly.pdbx_seq_one_letter_code
_entity_poly.pdbx_strand_id
1 'polypeptide(L)'
;MGGQRFPIILYFSYSIESKPMKKLMGMVFGLAISFASFSQIPTGSWQALETSNAALKRHESGFVECDGKFYALGGRGKKAIEAYNPKTNTWENLGDTPIEFHHFQALSFQHEIYVICAFTGGYPHEKPIENMLIFNPKTKTWREGAKIPADRLRGSAGIFAYKNKIYAVCGIKDGHYDGHVSWFDVFDPKTNTWTQLPDAPRARDHVQAAMLGDKLYMVGGRNSHAAIGKVLDKTISEVDVYDFKTGAWTTLPNNLPTLRAGTCTLTKYPYVIVLQGESTKQVPAHAEVEALDVRTNEWVKFPSLLQGRHGTSTILYKNKMYIMAGSANRGGGPELNTMEYLPW
;
A
#
# COMPACT_ATOMS: atom_id res chain seq x y z
N MET A 1 59.74 -60.24 18.58
CA MET A 1 59.35 -61.66 18.50
C MET A 1 57.85 -61.69 18.90
N GLY A 2 56.93 -62.02 18.03
CA GLY A 2 55.51 -62.05 18.37
C GLY A 2 54.71 -62.24 17.11
N GLY A 3 54.40 -63.48 16.78
CA GLY A 3 53.74 -63.88 15.55
C GLY A 3 52.26 -63.50 15.51
N GLN A 4 51.87 -63.01 14.39
CA GLN A 4 50.43 -62.77 14.03
C GLN A 4 49.88 -64.12 13.51
N ARG A 5 48.68 -64.46 14.03
CA ARG A 5 47.85 -65.54 13.48
C ARG A 5 46.68 -64.91 12.76
N PHE A 6 46.42 -65.22 11.48
CA PHE A 6 45.28 -64.95 10.69
C PHE A 6 44.23 -66.07 10.82
N PRO A 7 42.93 -65.77 10.91
CA PRO A 7 41.89 -66.80 10.80
C PRO A 7 41.52 -67.07 9.35
N ILE A 8 41.34 -68.35 9.04
CA ILE A 8 40.90 -68.89 7.76
C ILE A 8 39.41 -68.71 7.66
N ILE A 9 38.96 -68.09 6.59
CA ILE A 9 37.52 -67.97 6.23
C ILE A 9 37.20 -69.02 5.19
N LEU A 10 36.32 -69.97 5.54
CA LEU A 10 35.78 -71.00 4.64
C LEU A 10 34.61 -70.37 3.83
N TYR A 11 34.73 -70.42 2.51
CA TYR A 11 33.64 -70.08 1.58
C TYR A 11 32.77 -71.32 1.37
N PHE A 12 31.47 -71.20 1.70
CA PHE A 12 30.40 -72.08 1.21
C PHE A 12 29.73 -71.42 0.02
N SER A 13 29.82 -72.01 -1.15
CA SER A 13 29.09 -71.63 -2.35
C SER A 13 27.74 -72.36 -2.39
N TYR A 14 26.66 -71.61 -2.33
CA TYR A 14 25.34 -72.11 -2.66
C TYR A 14 24.94 -71.53 -4.02
N SER A 15 24.72 -72.39 -5.01
CA SER A 15 24.17 -72.08 -6.29
C SER A 15 22.63 -72.10 -6.18
N ILE A 16 21.98 -70.93 -6.38
CA ILE A 16 20.55 -70.84 -6.53
C ILE A 16 20.27 -70.47 -7.98
N GLU A 17 19.63 -71.42 -8.70
CA GLU A 17 19.10 -71.19 -10.02
C GLU A 17 17.99 -70.13 -10.00
N SER A 18 18.17 -69.01 -10.72
CA SER A 18 17.18 -67.96 -10.84
C SER A 18 16.38 -68.14 -12.14
N LYS A 19 15.06 -68.34 -11.99
CA LYS A 19 14.11 -68.22 -13.10
C LYS A 19 13.94 -66.74 -13.49
N PRO A 20 13.81 -66.37 -14.77
CA PRO A 20 13.66 -65.00 -15.18
C PRO A 20 12.27 -64.47 -14.88
N MET A 21 12.17 -63.51 -13.97
CA MET A 21 10.99 -62.72 -13.69
C MET A 21 10.89 -61.59 -14.74
N LYS A 22 9.87 -61.65 -15.63
CA LYS A 22 9.57 -60.56 -16.55
C LYS A 22 9.19 -59.31 -15.77
N LYS A 23 10.09 -58.29 -15.74
CA LYS A 23 9.79 -56.95 -15.23
C LYS A 23 8.77 -56.28 -16.16
N LEU A 24 7.53 -56.15 -15.70
CA LEU A 24 6.53 -55.25 -16.27
C LEU A 24 6.90 -53.84 -15.76
N MET A 25 7.54 -53.05 -16.62
CA MET A 25 7.91 -51.68 -16.35
C MET A 25 6.70 -50.79 -16.61
N GLY A 26 5.86 -50.61 -15.60
CA GLY A 26 4.77 -49.64 -15.61
C GLY A 26 5.31 -48.22 -15.53
N MET A 27 5.33 -47.53 -16.66
CA MET A 27 5.65 -46.13 -16.77
C MET A 27 4.48 -45.31 -16.22
N VAL A 28 4.52 -44.94 -14.95
CA VAL A 28 3.56 -43.96 -14.38
C VAL A 28 3.99 -42.58 -14.86
N PHE A 29 3.37 -42.10 -15.91
CA PHE A 29 3.41 -40.69 -16.29
C PHE A 29 2.64 -39.91 -15.23
N GLY A 30 3.32 -39.39 -14.22
CA GLY A 30 2.78 -38.38 -13.32
C GLY A 30 2.57 -37.10 -14.10
N LEU A 31 1.33 -36.85 -14.53
CA LEU A 31 0.92 -35.54 -15.06
C LEU A 31 0.98 -34.58 -13.88
N ALA A 32 2.08 -33.84 -13.71
CA ALA A 32 2.14 -32.69 -12.83
C ALA A 32 1.28 -31.56 -13.46
N ILE A 33 -0.03 -31.56 -13.14
CA ILE A 33 -0.88 -30.42 -13.42
C ILE A 33 -0.43 -29.32 -12.47
N SER A 34 0.48 -28.47 -12.92
CA SER A 34 0.74 -27.19 -12.24
C SER A 34 -0.52 -26.34 -12.44
N PHE A 35 -1.36 -26.31 -11.42
CA PHE A 35 -2.38 -25.27 -11.33
C PHE A 35 -1.65 -23.93 -11.19
N ALA A 36 -1.37 -23.28 -12.32
CA ALA A 36 -1.10 -21.86 -12.30
C ALA A 36 -2.37 -21.20 -11.75
N SER A 37 -2.33 -20.81 -10.47
CA SER A 37 -3.38 -19.95 -9.91
C SER A 37 -3.32 -18.64 -10.67
N PHE A 38 -4.08 -18.54 -11.76
CA PHE A 38 -4.33 -17.27 -12.40
C PHE A 38 -5.09 -16.42 -11.37
N SER A 39 -4.45 -15.40 -10.83
CA SER A 39 -5.17 -14.37 -10.09
C SER A 39 -6.17 -13.77 -11.08
N GLN A 40 -7.44 -14.10 -10.90
CA GLN A 40 -8.49 -13.63 -11.80
C GLN A 40 -8.69 -12.13 -11.58
N ILE A 41 -8.89 -11.40 -12.67
CA ILE A 41 -9.41 -10.02 -12.61
C ILE A 41 -10.78 -10.10 -11.92
N PRO A 42 -11.10 -9.21 -10.97
CA PRO A 42 -12.44 -9.18 -10.38
C PRO A 42 -13.49 -9.05 -11.49
N THR A 43 -14.44 -9.96 -11.51
CA THR A 43 -15.50 -9.99 -12.56
C THR A 43 -16.79 -9.32 -12.08
N GLY A 44 -16.91 -9.04 -10.78
CA GLY A 44 -18.05 -8.35 -10.18
C GLY A 44 -17.99 -6.83 -10.40
N SER A 45 -18.97 -6.13 -9.83
CA SER A 45 -18.98 -4.66 -9.73
C SER A 45 -18.77 -4.22 -8.28
N TRP A 46 -18.31 -2.99 -8.09
CA TRP A 46 -18.35 -2.34 -6.80
C TRP A 46 -19.78 -2.28 -6.27
N GLN A 47 -19.94 -2.45 -4.99
CA GLN A 47 -21.23 -2.48 -4.30
C GLN A 47 -21.19 -1.46 -3.17
N ALA A 48 -22.29 -0.72 -2.98
CA ALA A 48 -22.46 0.11 -1.81
C ALA A 48 -22.49 -0.76 -0.55
N LEU A 49 -21.80 -0.32 0.48
CA LEU A 49 -21.85 -0.96 1.79
C LEU A 49 -22.66 -0.10 2.74
N GLU A 50 -23.90 -0.50 2.93
CA GLU A 50 -24.79 0.13 3.90
C GLU A 50 -24.38 -0.30 5.31
N THR A 51 -23.86 0.66 6.08
CA THR A 51 -23.45 0.44 7.47
C THR A 51 -24.59 0.76 8.44
N SER A 52 -24.64 0.12 9.60
CA SER A 52 -25.72 0.28 10.58
C SER A 52 -25.80 1.70 11.17
N ASN A 53 -24.69 2.45 11.10
CA ASN A 53 -24.59 3.86 11.47
C ASN A 53 -23.54 4.54 10.57
N ALA A 54 -23.68 5.84 10.36
CA ALA A 54 -22.81 6.59 9.48
C ALA A 54 -21.51 7.01 10.16
N ALA A 55 -20.40 6.95 9.42
CA ALA A 55 -19.15 7.59 9.79
C ALA A 55 -19.18 9.11 9.52
N LEU A 56 -18.20 9.83 10.04
CA LEU A 56 -17.97 11.23 9.71
C LEU A 56 -17.55 11.40 8.26
N LYS A 57 -18.06 12.43 7.60
CA LYS A 57 -17.58 12.87 6.29
C LYS A 57 -16.14 13.37 6.41
N ARG A 58 -15.28 12.98 5.47
CA ARG A 58 -13.87 13.42 5.46
C ARG A 58 -13.23 13.26 4.08
N HIS A 59 -12.24 14.07 3.80
CA HIS A 59 -11.31 13.92 2.69
C HIS A 59 -9.89 14.25 3.15
N GLU A 60 -8.89 13.92 2.33
CA GLU A 60 -7.47 14.00 2.67
C GLU A 60 -7.14 13.23 3.96
N SER A 61 -7.80 12.10 4.12
CA SER A 61 -7.82 11.28 5.33
C SER A 61 -7.18 9.91 5.11
N GLY A 62 -6.77 9.26 6.18
CA GLY A 62 -6.33 7.86 6.16
C GLY A 62 -7.50 6.89 6.34
N PHE A 63 -7.40 5.75 5.64
CA PHE A 63 -8.27 4.60 5.83
C PHE A 63 -7.40 3.35 5.82
N VAL A 64 -7.35 2.63 6.95
CA VAL A 64 -6.39 1.53 7.16
C VAL A 64 -6.99 0.40 7.97
N GLU A 65 -6.59 -0.84 7.64
CA GLU A 65 -6.94 -2.02 8.42
C GLU A 65 -5.93 -2.23 9.56
N CYS A 66 -6.43 -2.52 10.75
CA CYS A 66 -5.61 -2.95 11.87
C CYS A 66 -6.40 -3.95 12.74
N ASP A 67 -5.83 -5.12 12.96
CA ASP A 67 -6.39 -6.20 13.80
C ASP A 67 -7.86 -6.57 13.47
N GLY A 68 -8.20 -6.57 12.18
CA GLY A 68 -9.51 -6.98 11.68
C GLY A 68 -10.59 -5.91 11.76
N LYS A 69 -10.27 -4.69 12.13
CA LYS A 69 -11.12 -3.50 12.02
C LYS A 69 -10.54 -2.49 11.03
N PHE A 70 -11.37 -1.61 10.50
CA PHE A 70 -10.97 -0.57 9.57
C PHE A 70 -11.08 0.79 10.25
N TYR A 71 -10.01 1.57 10.18
CA TYR A 71 -9.91 2.85 10.87
C TYR A 71 -9.91 3.99 9.86
N ALA A 72 -10.82 4.95 10.09
CA ALA A 72 -10.86 6.22 9.38
C ALA A 72 -10.36 7.33 10.30
N LEU A 73 -9.32 8.05 9.89
CA LEU A 73 -8.65 9.03 10.75
C LEU A 73 -8.15 10.24 9.96
N GLY A 74 -8.06 11.37 10.63
CA GLY A 74 -7.64 12.62 10.03
C GLY A 74 -8.62 13.16 8.98
N GLY A 75 -8.11 14.00 8.11
CA GLY A 75 -8.82 14.80 7.15
C GLY A 75 -8.79 16.28 7.54
N ARG A 76 -9.26 17.16 6.65
CA ARG A 76 -9.29 18.59 6.94
C ARG A 76 -10.22 18.91 8.10
N GLY A 77 -9.76 19.77 9.00
CA GLY A 77 -10.34 20.01 10.29
C GLY A 77 -10.00 18.92 11.32
N LYS A 78 -10.17 19.23 12.59
CA LYS A 78 -9.96 18.25 13.67
C LYS A 78 -11.15 17.28 13.68
N LYS A 79 -10.90 16.02 13.39
CA LYS A 79 -11.93 14.96 13.29
C LYS A 79 -11.58 13.80 14.21
N ALA A 80 -12.60 13.17 14.78
CA ALA A 80 -12.44 11.96 15.58
C ALA A 80 -11.88 10.83 14.73
N ILE A 81 -11.11 9.91 15.33
CA ILE A 81 -10.81 8.62 14.76
C ILE A 81 -12.01 7.70 14.95
N GLU A 82 -12.35 6.95 13.91
CA GLU A 82 -13.48 6.02 13.91
C GLU A 82 -13.02 4.63 13.46
N ALA A 83 -13.61 3.60 14.05
CA ALA A 83 -13.34 2.21 13.71
C ALA A 83 -14.60 1.51 13.19
N TYR A 84 -14.51 0.96 11.98
CA TYR A 84 -15.52 0.07 11.44
C TYR A 84 -15.22 -1.38 11.80
N ASN A 85 -16.22 -2.07 12.31
CA ASN A 85 -16.14 -3.50 12.59
C ASN A 85 -16.90 -4.28 11.50
N PRO A 86 -16.20 -5.00 10.60
CA PRO A 86 -16.85 -5.73 9.52
C PRO A 86 -17.67 -6.95 9.97
N LYS A 87 -17.56 -7.37 11.24
CA LYS A 87 -18.38 -8.46 11.79
C LYS A 87 -19.76 -7.98 12.25
N THR A 88 -19.84 -6.76 12.77
CA THR A 88 -21.09 -6.16 13.29
C THR A 88 -21.69 -5.13 12.35
N ASN A 89 -20.96 -4.76 11.29
CA ASN A 89 -21.35 -3.73 10.33
C ASN A 89 -21.60 -2.35 10.98
N THR A 90 -20.79 -1.99 11.97
CA THR A 90 -20.96 -0.76 12.77
C THR A 90 -19.69 0.06 12.83
N TRP A 91 -19.85 1.39 12.88
CA TRP A 91 -18.80 2.34 13.21
C TRP A 91 -18.81 2.68 14.70
N GLU A 92 -17.64 2.82 15.29
CA GLU A 92 -17.40 3.27 16.65
C GLU A 92 -16.55 4.52 16.64
N ASN A 93 -16.98 5.61 17.30
CA ASN A 93 -16.16 6.78 17.53
C ASN A 93 -15.19 6.49 18.67
N LEU A 94 -13.89 6.66 18.43
CA LEU A 94 -12.82 6.35 19.38
C LEU A 94 -12.19 7.61 20.00
N GLY A 95 -12.81 8.76 19.82
CA GLY A 95 -12.37 10.03 20.37
C GLY A 95 -11.58 10.89 19.37
N ASP A 96 -11.24 12.08 19.80
CA ASP A 96 -10.61 13.09 18.96
C ASP A 96 -9.13 12.79 18.67
N THR A 97 -8.69 13.23 17.49
CA THR A 97 -7.25 13.28 17.19
C THR A 97 -6.57 14.38 18.02
N PRO A 98 -5.27 14.22 18.38
CA PRO A 98 -4.56 15.22 19.20
C PRO A 98 -4.47 16.59 18.51
N ILE A 99 -4.26 16.58 17.21
CA ILE A 99 -4.21 17.76 16.35
C ILE A 99 -4.99 17.48 15.05
N GLU A 100 -5.25 18.50 14.24
CA GLU A 100 -5.61 18.32 12.84
C GLU A 100 -4.44 17.72 12.09
N PHE A 101 -4.72 16.70 11.25
CA PHE A 101 -3.76 16.18 10.28
C PHE A 101 -4.47 15.62 9.04
N HIS A 102 -3.86 15.83 7.87
CA HIS A 102 -4.41 15.47 6.56
C HIS A 102 -3.31 15.22 5.53
N HIS A 103 -3.66 14.78 4.31
CA HIS A 103 -2.75 14.49 3.20
C HIS A 103 -1.62 13.54 3.60
N PHE A 104 -1.96 12.32 3.93
CA PHE A 104 -1.03 11.29 4.37
C PHE A 104 -1.52 9.89 3.99
N GLN A 105 -0.61 8.96 3.96
CA GLN A 105 -0.92 7.54 3.91
C GLN A 105 -0.85 6.96 5.32
N ALA A 106 -1.98 6.48 5.87
CA ALA A 106 -2.00 5.81 7.16
C ALA A 106 -1.33 4.43 7.06
N LEU A 107 -0.57 4.05 8.08
CA LEU A 107 0.14 2.78 8.14
C LEU A 107 -0.27 1.99 9.39
N SER A 108 -0.71 0.74 9.21
CA SER A 108 -0.81 -0.24 10.29
C SER A 108 0.54 -0.96 10.43
N PHE A 109 1.12 -0.89 11.61
CA PHE A 109 2.42 -1.51 11.90
C PHE A 109 2.49 -1.95 13.37
N GLN A 110 2.81 -3.22 13.60
CA GLN A 110 2.93 -3.82 14.94
C GLN A 110 1.71 -3.54 15.84
N HIS A 111 0.49 -3.76 15.30
CA HIS A 111 -0.80 -3.56 15.98
C HIS A 111 -1.12 -2.11 16.37
N GLU A 112 -0.42 -1.14 15.82
CA GLU A 112 -0.68 0.30 15.99
C GLU A 112 -0.84 1.00 14.65
N ILE A 113 -1.46 2.17 14.66
CA ILE A 113 -1.69 2.99 13.46
C ILE A 113 -0.80 4.21 13.53
N TYR A 114 0.02 4.38 12.49
CA TYR A 114 1.00 5.45 12.36
C TYR A 114 0.52 6.51 11.37
N VAL A 115 0.66 7.77 11.76
CA VAL A 115 0.53 8.96 10.92
C VAL A 115 1.91 9.60 10.80
N ILE A 116 2.43 9.63 9.60
CA ILE A 116 3.79 10.08 9.30
C ILE A 116 3.72 10.95 8.05
N CYS A 117 4.50 12.02 7.97
CA CYS A 117 4.52 12.92 6.83
C CYS A 117 3.10 13.41 6.44
N ALA A 118 2.30 13.78 7.43
CA ALA A 118 1.03 14.45 7.26
C ALA A 118 1.23 15.97 7.30
N PHE A 119 0.21 16.68 6.83
CA PHE A 119 0.12 18.12 6.99
C PHE A 119 -0.88 18.50 8.08
N THR A 120 -0.73 19.74 8.59
CA THR A 120 -1.70 20.47 9.39
C THR A 120 -1.85 21.89 8.85
N GLY A 121 -2.98 22.55 9.14
CA GLY A 121 -3.23 23.93 8.72
C GLY A 121 -3.86 24.06 7.32
N GLY A 122 -3.90 25.29 6.83
CA GLY A 122 -4.71 25.67 5.67
C GLY A 122 -3.96 25.80 4.35
N TYR A 123 -4.72 25.54 3.27
CA TYR A 123 -4.27 25.74 1.89
C TYR A 123 -3.82 27.19 1.63
N PRO A 124 -2.76 27.44 0.84
CA PRO A 124 -1.89 26.44 0.18
C PRO A 124 -0.62 26.13 0.98
N HIS A 125 -0.43 26.71 2.17
CA HIS A 125 0.78 26.64 2.99
C HIS A 125 0.60 25.72 4.21
N GLU A 126 0.15 24.50 3.94
CA GLU A 126 0.03 23.48 4.98
C GLU A 126 1.42 23.10 5.50
N LYS A 127 1.53 22.91 6.82
CA LYS A 127 2.81 22.61 7.49
C LYS A 127 2.94 21.11 7.78
N PRO A 128 4.08 20.49 7.48
CA PRO A 128 4.33 19.11 7.89
C PRO A 128 4.31 18.95 9.42
N ILE A 129 3.74 17.86 9.93
CA ILE A 129 3.88 17.48 11.33
C ILE A 129 5.34 17.12 11.64
N GLU A 130 5.85 17.49 12.81
CA GLU A 130 7.26 17.26 13.19
C GLU A 130 7.49 15.88 13.77
N ASN A 131 6.50 15.33 14.47
CA ASN A 131 6.58 14.03 15.11
C ASN A 131 5.62 13.05 14.43
N MET A 132 5.96 11.78 14.43
CA MET A 132 4.99 10.74 14.15
C MET A 132 3.86 10.80 15.18
N LEU A 133 2.62 10.57 14.77
CA LEU A 133 1.51 10.35 15.69
C LEU A 133 1.14 8.87 15.63
N ILE A 134 0.96 8.25 16.76
CA ILE A 134 0.72 6.81 16.86
C ILE A 134 -0.53 6.57 17.70
N PHE A 135 -1.50 5.90 17.10
CA PHE A 135 -2.72 5.46 17.77
C PHE A 135 -2.63 4.00 18.14
N ASN A 136 -2.91 3.69 19.39
CA ASN A 136 -3.03 2.31 19.85
C ASN A 136 -4.52 1.90 19.88
N PRO A 137 -4.96 1.00 18.96
CA PRO A 137 -6.35 0.57 18.89
C PRO A 137 -6.88 -0.14 20.13
N LYS A 138 -6.00 -0.81 20.87
CA LYS A 138 -6.37 -1.58 22.08
C LYS A 138 -6.67 -0.67 23.26
N THR A 139 -5.85 0.35 23.48
CA THR A 139 -6.03 1.31 24.59
C THR A 139 -6.85 2.54 24.16
N LYS A 140 -7.08 2.71 22.86
CA LYS A 140 -7.75 3.89 22.26
C LYS A 140 -7.03 5.21 22.60
N THR A 141 -5.72 5.20 22.66
CA THR A 141 -4.90 6.35 23.05
C THR A 141 -3.92 6.74 21.95
N TRP A 142 -3.64 8.04 21.88
CA TRP A 142 -2.61 8.63 21.05
C TRP A 142 -1.32 8.85 21.82
N ARG A 143 -0.19 8.73 21.13
CA ARG A 143 1.12 9.17 21.61
C ARG A 143 1.94 9.77 20.47
N GLU A 144 2.88 10.61 20.81
CA GLU A 144 3.91 11.02 19.87
C GLU A 144 4.94 9.89 19.71
N GLY A 145 5.38 9.71 18.48
CA GLY A 145 6.47 8.82 18.13
C GLY A 145 7.77 9.58 17.88
N ALA A 146 8.64 9.00 17.07
CA ALA A 146 9.92 9.61 16.72
C ALA A 146 9.74 10.94 16.00
N LYS A 147 10.66 11.88 16.29
CA LYS A 147 10.77 13.13 15.54
C LYS A 147 11.28 12.84 14.12
N ILE A 148 10.65 13.48 13.12
CA ILE A 148 11.14 13.48 11.76
C ILE A 148 12.31 14.47 11.66
N PRO A 149 13.44 14.14 11.01
CA PRO A 149 14.54 15.07 10.85
C PRO A 149 14.09 16.39 10.24
N ALA A 150 14.52 17.52 10.81
CA ALA A 150 14.03 18.86 10.44
C ALA A 150 14.28 19.20 8.96
N ASP A 151 15.38 18.72 8.41
CA ASP A 151 15.75 18.87 6.99
C ASP A 151 15.02 17.92 6.05
N ARG A 152 14.21 16.99 6.61
CA ARG A 152 13.43 15.98 5.89
C ARG A 152 11.91 16.11 6.10
N LEU A 153 11.47 17.20 6.71
CA LEU A 153 10.05 17.47 6.96
C LEU A 153 9.30 17.67 5.65
N ARG A 154 8.22 16.90 5.46
CA ARG A 154 7.32 16.95 4.32
C ARG A 154 5.99 16.27 4.65
N GLY A 155 4.97 16.57 3.88
CA GLY A 155 3.70 15.85 3.91
C GLY A 155 3.38 15.20 2.57
N SER A 156 2.23 14.55 2.49
CA SER A 156 1.69 13.94 1.27
C SER A 156 2.65 12.94 0.61
N ALA A 157 3.46 12.25 1.43
CA ALA A 157 4.43 11.22 1.03
C ALA A 157 3.80 9.83 1.00
N GLY A 158 4.36 8.93 0.21
CA GLY A 158 4.05 7.51 0.29
C GLY A 158 4.70 6.86 1.52
N ILE A 159 3.91 6.13 2.30
CA ILE A 159 4.34 5.49 3.56
C ILE A 159 4.07 4.00 3.50
N PHE A 160 5.04 3.18 3.88
CA PHE A 160 4.87 1.72 3.93
C PHE A 160 5.82 1.08 4.95
N ALA A 161 5.55 -0.18 5.30
CA ALA A 161 6.43 -0.98 6.12
C ALA A 161 7.04 -2.13 5.30
N TYR A 162 8.32 -2.40 5.54
CA TYR A 162 9.03 -3.53 4.96
C TYR A 162 10.13 -4.01 5.91
N LYS A 163 10.21 -5.32 6.17
CA LYS A 163 11.19 -5.96 7.07
C LYS A 163 11.34 -5.26 8.43
N ASN A 164 10.21 -5.01 9.09
CA ASN A 164 10.11 -4.37 10.41
C ASN A 164 10.68 -2.93 10.48
N LYS A 165 10.74 -2.24 9.34
CA LYS A 165 11.08 -0.82 9.25
C LYS A 165 9.97 -0.06 8.54
N ILE A 166 9.91 1.24 8.80
CA ILE A 166 8.94 2.15 8.18
C ILE A 166 9.66 3.04 7.18
N TYR A 167 9.07 3.23 6.03
CA TYR A 167 9.65 3.99 4.92
C TYR A 167 8.75 5.13 4.53
N ALA A 168 9.37 6.27 4.17
CA ALA A 168 8.72 7.44 3.63
C ALA A 168 9.38 7.84 2.30
N VAL A 169 8.59 7.99 1.25
CA VAL A 169 9.11 8.28 -0.10
C VAL A 169 8.36 9.43 -0.76
N CYS A 170 9.11 10.32 -1.42
CA CYS A 170 8.59 11.53 -2.07
C CYS A 170 7.92 12.49 -1.07
N GLY A 171 6.96 13.29 -1.52
CA GLY A 171 6.22 14.28 -0.75
C GLY A 171 6.51 15.73 -1.16
N ILE A 172 5.98 16.67 -0.39
CA ILE A 172 6.14 18.11 -0.61
C ILE A 172 6.34 18.83 0.72
N LYS A 173 7.16 19.90 0.74
CA LYS A 173 7.56 20.61 1.97
C LYS A 173 6.55 21.66 2.42
N ASP A 174 5.93 22.38 1.49
CA ASP A 174 5.04 23.50 1.76
C ASP A 174 3.67 23.25 1.12
N GLY A 175 2.89 22.38 1.74
CA GLY A 175 1.52 22.08 1.37
C GLY A 175 1.29 21.85 -0.13
N HIS A 176 0.44 22.69 -0.73
CA HIS A 176 0.21 22.72 -2.17
C HIS A 176 1.04 23.79 -2.87
N TYR A 177 1.82 24.57 -2.12
CA TYR A 177 2.48 25.76 -2.64
C TYR A 177 3.69 25.43 -3.51
N ASP A 178 4.69 24.73 -2.94
CA ASP A 178 5.92 24.33 -3.63
C ASP A 178 6.79 23.40 -2.77
N GLY A 179 7.90 22.95 -3.31
CA GLY A 179 8.90 22.19 -2.56
C GLY A 179 8.69 20.69 -2.58
N HIS A 180 8.15 20.14 -3.69
CA HIS A 180 8.07 18.70 -3.92
C HIS A 180 9.47 18.08 -3.96
N VAL A 181 9.61 16.86 -3.40
CA VAL A 181 10.87 16.17 -3.21
C VAL A 181 10.79 14.71 -3.63
N SER A 182 11.95 14.16 -4.03
CA SER A 182 12.13 12.74 -4.39
C SER A 182 12.68 11.91 -3.24
N TRP A 183 12.77 12.46 -2.06
CA TRP A 183 13.44 11.87 -0.90
C TRP A 183 12.92 10.47 -0.57
N PHE A 184 13.84 9.60 -0.17
CA PHE A 184 13.52 8.27 0.29
C PHE A 184 14.23 8.02 1.62
N ASP A 185 13.45 7.82 2.69
CA ASP A 185 13.95 7.65 4.05
C ASP A 185 13.40 6.38 4.68
N VAL A 186 14.19 5.78 5.56
CA VAL A 186 13.81 4.64 6.38
C VAL A 186 13.96 4.97 7.86
N PHE A 187 12.93 4.65 8.62
CA PHE A 187 12.93 4.68 10.09
C PHE A 187 13.07 3.25 10.62
N ASP A 188 14.04 3.05 11.50
CA ASP A 188 14.20 1.81 12.23
C ASP A 188 13.66 1.97 13.66
N PRO A 189 12.51 1.38 14.00
CA PRO A 189 11.93 1.49 15.34
C PRO A 189 12.80 0.89 16.44
N LYS A 190 13.69 -0.05 16.09
CA LYS A 190 14.57 -0.74 17.03
C LYS A 190 15.66 0.17 17.60
N THR A 191 16.20 1.02 16.74
CA THR A 191 17.25 1.99 17.08
C THR A 191 16.72 3.41 17.24
N ASN A 192 15.45 3.64 16.91
CA ASN A 192 14.81 4.96 16.87
C ASN A 192 15.56 5.96 15.98
N THR A 193 16.03 5.50 14.81
CA THR A 193 16.85 6.31 13.90
C THR A 193 16.27 6.37 12.49
N TRP A 194 16.45 7.52 11.83
CA TRP A 194 16.20 7.72 10.42
C TRP A 194 17.49 7.58 9.60
N THR A 195 17.38 6.98 8.44
CA THR A 195 18.47 6.85 7.47
C THR A 195 17.95 7.22 6.07
N GLN A 196 18.74 7.99 5.34
CA GLN A 196 18.45 8.34 3.94
C GLN A 196 18.83 7.19 3.01
N LEU A 197 18.00 6.93 2.02
CA LEU A 197 18.22 5.98 0.94
C LEU A 197 18.39 6.73 -0.38
N PRO A 198 18.81 6.06 -1.49
CA PRO A 198 18.84 6.69 -2.80
C PRO A 198 17.48 7.24 -3.20
N ASP A 199 17.41 8.52 -3.51
CA ASP A 199 16.20 9.23 -3.88
C ASP A 199 15.47 8.59 -5.05
N ALA A 200 14.14 8.74 -5.09
CA ALA A 200 13.32 8.28 -6.21
C ALA A 200 13.70 9.04 -7.51
N PRO A 201 13.48 8.46 -8.70
CA PRO A 201 13.84 9.08 -9.97
C PRO A 201 13.17 10.44 -10.19
N ARG A 202 12.02 10.67 -9.54
CA ARG A 202 11.28 11.93 -9.66
C ARG A 202 10.52 12.27 -8.37
N ALA A 203 10.43 13.57 -8.11
CA ALA A 203 9.61 14.10 -7.04
C ALA A 203 8.12 13.95 -7.36
N ARG A 204 7.31 13.64 -6.36
CA ARG A 204 5.85 13.61 -6.44
C ARG A 204 5.19 13.77 -5.08
N ASP A 205 4.02 14.35 -5.07
CA ASP A 205 3.15 14.46 -3.91
C ASP A 205 1.76 13.88 -4.22
N HIS A 206 0.87 13.80 -3.25
CA HIS A 206 -0.48 13.23 -3.38
C HIS A 206 -0.47 11.83 -4.00
N VAL A 207 0.42 10.98 -3.47
CA VAL A 207 0.68 9.62 -3.92
C VAL A 207 0.74 8.68 -2.72
N GLN A 208 0.36 7.43 -2.93
CA GLN A 208 0.56 6.35 -1.96
C GLN A 208 1.57 5.34 -2.48
N ALA A 209 2.39 4.85 -1.58
CA ALA A 209 3.38 3.81 -1.85
C ALA A 209 2.76 2.42 -1.70
N ALA A 210 3.14 1.47 -2.54
CA ALA A 210 2.65 0.10 -2.45
C ALA A 210 3.77 -0.92 -2.61
N MET A 211 3.78 -1.93 -1.73
CA MET A 211 4.75 -3.03 -1.75
C MET A 211 4.16 -4.26 -2.42
N LEU A 212 4.91 -4.87 -3.34
CA LEU A 212 4.61 -6.19 -3.88
C LEU A 212 5.87 -7.06 -3.85
N GLY A 213 5.91 -8.01 -2.95
CA GLY A 213 7.12 -8.77 -2.66
C GLY A 213 8.23 -7.86 -2.13
N ASP A 214 9.40 -7.91 -2.75
CA ASP A 214 10.56 -7.08 -2.41
C ASP A 214 10.64 -5.78 -3.27
N LYS A 215 9.55 -5.37 -3.90
CA LYS A 215 9.50 -4.18 -4.74
C LYS A 215 8.51 -3.15 -4.22
N LEU A 216 8.97 -1.90 -4.15
CA LEU A 216 8.15 -0.72 -3.91
C LEU A 216 7.70 -0.15 -5.26
N TYR A 217 6.43 0.18 -5.38
CA TYR A 217 5.85 0.83 -6.55
C TYR A 217 5.35 2.23 -6.20
N MET A 218 5.77 3.22 -6.99
CA MET A 218 5.31 4.61 -6.93
C MET A 218 4.58 4.92 -8.23
N VAL A 219 3.25 5.14 -8.15
CA VAL A 219 2.38 5.29 -9.32
C VAL A 219 1.43 6.45 -9.12
N GLY A 220 1.26 7.29 -10.14
CA GLY A 220 0.44 8.50 -10.05
C GLY A 220 1.09 9.59 -9.20
N GLY A 221 0.25 10.47 -8.66
CA GLY A 221 0.73 11.66 -7.96
C GLY A 221 0.95 12.84 -8.90
N ARG A 222 1.42 13.94 -8.34
CA ARG A 222 1.65 15.19 -9.07
C ARG A 222 2.80 15.98 -8.44
N ASN A 223 3.14 17.09 -9.06
CA ASN A 223 3.96 18.14 -8.49
C ASN A 223 3.06 19.36 -8.24
N SER A 224 2.45 19.45 -7.04
CA SER A 224 1.63 20.59 -6.66
C SER A 224 2.44 21.88 -6.66
N HIS A 225 1.96 22.93 -7.32
CA HIS A 225 2.72 24.18 -7.47
C HIS A 225 1.79 25.40 -7.53
N ALA A 226 1.13 25.72 -6.39
CA ALA A 226 0.24 26.87 -6.31
C ALA A 226 0.97 28.20 -6.52
N ALA A 227 2.28 28.28 -6.25
CA ALA A 227 3.09 29.46 -6.50
C ALA A 227 3.00 29.97 -7.96
N ILE A 228 2.71 29.07 -8.90
CA ILE A 228 2.51 29.41 -10.33
C ILE A 228 1.13 29.02 -10.85
N GLY A 229 0.15 28.82 -9.95
CA GLY A 229 -1.23 28.45 -10.31
C GLY A 229 -1.40 27.03 -10.88
N LYS A 230 -0.44 26.11 -10.65
CA LYS A 230 -0.40 24.75 -11.22
C LYS A 230 -0.55 23.69 -10.15
N VAL A 231 -1.71 23.61 -9.49
CA VAL A 231 -1.94 22.66 -8.40
C VAL A 231 -2.27 21.25 -8.92
N LEU A 232 -3.13 21.15 -9.94
CA LEU A 232 -3.63 19.86 -10.45
C LEU A 232 -3.05 19.46 -11.81
N ASP A 233 -2.26 20.33 -12.43
CA ASP A 233 -1.84 20.20 -13.84
C ASP A 233 -0.67 19.23 -14.04
N LYS A 234 0.22 19.12 -13.05
CA LYS A 234 1.48 18.39 -13.20
C LYS A 234 1.38 16.96 -12.69
N THR A 235 0.39 16.21 -13.17
CA THR A 235 0.24 14.79 -12.86
C THR A 235 1.34 13.94 -13.49
N ILE A 236 1.74 12.88 -12.81
CA ILE A 236 2.86 12.00 -13.17
C ILE A 236 2.30 10.67 -13.68
N SER A 237 2.73 10.27 -14.87
CA SER A 237 2.30 9.02 -15.52
C SER A 237 3.23 7.85 -15.26
N GLU A 238 4.51 8.12 -15.05
CA GLU A 238 5.56 7.12 -14.95
C GLU A 238 5.40 6.28 -13.68
N VAL A 239 5.74 5.01 -13.84
CA VAL A 239 5.78 4.02 -12.75
C VAL A 239 7.22 3.81 -12.34
N ASP A 240 7.57 4.26 -11.13
CA ASP A 240 8.88 4.05 -10.55
C ASP A 240 8.87 2.89 -9.57
N VAL A 241 9.88 2.03 -9.69
CA VAL A 241 9.99 0.81 -8.88
C VAL A 241 11.35 0.77 -8.21
N TYR A 242 11.35 0.62 -6.88
CA TYR A 242 12.57 0.35 -6.12
C TYR A 242 12.63 -1.14 -5.78
N ASP A 243 13.72 -1.79 -6.14
CA ASP A 243 13.96 -3.20 -5.81
C ASP A 243 14.87 -3.29 -4.58
N PHE A 244 14.33 -3.78 -3.47
CA PHE A 244 15.07 -3.96 -2.21
C PHE A 244 16.17 -5.01 -2.27
N LYS A 245 16.19 -5.86 -3.29
CA LYS A 245 17.27 -6.85 -3.49
C LYS A 245 18.51 -6.22 -4.11
N THR A 246 18.29 -5.29 -5.04
CA THR A 246 19.38 -4.62 -5.76
C THR A 246 19.72 -3.26 -5.16
N GLY A 247 18.81 -2.66 -4.39
CA GLY A 247 18.95 -1.30 -3.87
C GLY A 247 18.83 -0.22 -4.95
N ALA A 248 18.18 -0.50 -6.06
CA ALA A 248 18.13 0.39 -7.22
C ALA A 248 16.70 0.73 -7.66
N TRP A 249 16.53 1.94 -8.18
CA TRP A 249 15.33 2.40 -8.85
C TRP A 249 15.33 2.07 -10.33
N THR A 250 14.17 1.75 -10.86
CA THR A 250 13.89 1.61 -12.30
C THR A 250 12.56 2.28 -12.62
N THR A 251 12.41 2.82 -13.85
CA THR A 251 11.13 3.29 -14.37
C THR A 251 10.61 2.26 -15.37
N LEU A 252 9.37 1.83 -15.22
CA LEU A 252 8.75 0.86 -16.13
C LEU A 252 8.40 1.53 -17.47
N PRO A 253 8.38 0.78 -18.59
CA PRO A 253 8.12 1.36 -19.91
C PRO A 253 6.65 1.77 -20.10
N ASN A 254 5.69 1.14 -19.40
CA ASN A 254 4.27 1.39 -19.55
C ASN A 254 3.74 2.30 -18.45
N ASN A 255 3.38 3.51 -18.82
CA ASN A 255 2.88 4.55 -17.95
C ASN A 255 1.47 4.27 -17.43
N LEU A 256 1.07 4.92 -16.31
CA LEU A 256 -0.31 4.90 -15.83
C LEU A 256 -1.25 5.48 -16.91
N PRO A 257 -2.28 4.73 -17.34
CA PRO A 257 -3.12 5.18 -18.47
C PRO A 257 -3.93 6.44 -18.17
N THR A 258 -4.51 6.54 -16.96
CA THR A 258 -5.28 7.73 -16.54
C THR A 258 -4.47 8.54 -15.53
N LEU A 259 -3.92 9.67 -15.97
CA LEU A 259 -3.07 10.54 -15.16
C LEU A 259 -3.88 11.22 -14.05
N ARG A 260 -3.51 10.97 -12.79
CA ARG A 260 -4.21 11.51 -11.63
C ARG A 260 -3.36 11.49 -10.36
N ALA A 261 -3.73 12.31 -9.39
CA ALA A 261 -3.13 12.39 -8.07
C ALA A 261 -4.19 12.27 -6.97
N GLY A 262 -3.80 12.23 -5.71
CA GLY A 262 -4.72 11.88 -4.63
C GLY A 262 -5.24 10.45 -4.76
N THR A 263 -4.42 9.60 -5.40
CA THR A 263 -4.70 8.19 -5.68
C THR A 263 -4.43 7.32 -4.47
N CYS A 264 -5.10 6.16 -4.43
CA CYS A 264 -4.66 5.04 -3.62
C CYS A 264 -3.98 4.00 -4.51
N THR A 265 -2.90 3.40 -4.01
CA THR A 265 -2.23 2.27 -4.65
C THR A 265 -2.18 1.11 -3.67
N LEU A 266 -2.67 -0.04 -4.08
CA LEU A 266 -2.61 -1.28 -3.31
C LEU A 266 -2.10 -2.44 -4.18
N THR A 267 -1.76 -3.56 -3.55
CA THR A 267 -1.21 -4.69 -4.27
C THR A 267 -1.91 -5.99 -3.90
N LYS A 268 -2.13 -6.82 -4.92
CA LYS A 268 -2.46 -8.24 -4.80
C LYS A 268 -1.86 -8.96 -6.00
N TYR A 269 -0.86 -9.79 -5.78
CA TYR A 269 -0.16 -10.48 -6.87
C TYR A 269 -1.12 -11.12 -7.87
N PRO A 270 -0.95 -10.90 -9.17
CA PRO A 270 0.18 -10.23 -9.80
C PRO A 270 0.00 -8.71 -10.03
N TYR A 271 -0.95 -8.05 -9.37
CA TYR A 271 -1.37 -6.69 -9.69
C TYR A 271 -0.85 -5.64 -8.71
N VAL A 272 -0.46 -4.49 -9.27
CA VAL A 272 -0.37 -3.19 -8.60
C VAL A 272 -1.57 -2.38 -9.07
N ILE A 273 -2.45 -2.02 -8.15
CA ILE A 273 -3.78 -1.48 -8.45
C ILE A 273 -3.82 -0.02 -8.06
N VAL A 274 -4.16 0.85 -9.00
CA VAL A 274 -4.32 2.29 -8.80
C VAL A 274 -5.78 2.64 -8.99
N LEU A 275 -6.38 3.28 -8.01
CA LEU A 275 -7.77 3.65 -8.05
C LEU A 275 -7.99 5.05 -7.49
N GLN A 276 -9.15 5.64 -7.76
CA GLN A 276 -9.52 7.00 -7.37
C GLN A 276 -8.56 8.09 -7.86
N GLY A 277 -8.76 9.32 -7.42
CA GLY A 277 -7.88 10.44 -7.70
C GLY A 277 -8.59 11.63 -8.35
N GLU A 278 -7.81 12.66 -8.60
CA GLU A 278 -8.25 13.92 -9.22
C GLU A 278 -7.27 14.38 -10.29
N SER A 279 -7.78 15.16 -11.23
CA SER A 279 -6.96 15.82 -12.26
C SER A 279 -7.72 17.03 -12.84
N THR A 280 -7.06 17.77 -13.73
CA THR A 280 -7.72 18.87 -14.48
C THR A 280 -8.69 18.39 -15.55
N LYS A 281 -8.68 17.11 -15.90
CA LYS A 281 -9.45 16.55 -17.03
C LYS A 281 -10.97 16.55 -16.80
N GLN A 282 -11.40 16.47 -15.56
CA GLN A 282 -12.81 16.42 -15.19
C GLN A 282 -13.07 17.05 -13.82
N VAL A 283 -14.31 17.50 -13.56
CA VAL A 283 -14.72 18.02 -12.25
C VAL A 283 -14.99 16.88 -11.27
N PRO A 284 -15.77 15.84 -11.58
CA PRO A 284 -15.92 14.69 -10.70
C PRO A 284 -14.56 14.00 -10.50
N ALA A 285 -14.30 13.55 -9.27
CA ALA A 285 -13.13 12.75 -9.00
C ALA A 285 -13.17 11.44 -9.80
N HIS A 286 -11.98 10.87 -10.07
CA HIS A 286 -11.83 9.66 -10.86
C HIS A 286 -12.45 8.45 -10.19
N ALA A 287 -13.19 7.66 -10.97
CA ALA A 287 -13.75 6.37 -10.58
C ALA A 287 -12.96 5.18 -11.17
N GLU A 288 -12.03 5.44 -12.06
CA GLU A 288 -11.23 4.42 -12.74
C GLU A 288 -10.41 3.61 -11.74
N VAL A 289 -10.37 2.30 -11.98
CA VAL A 289 -9.53 1.33 -11.30
C VAL A 289 -8.67 0.64 -12.36
N GLU A 290 -7.37 0.87 -12.31
CA GLU A 290 -6.41 0.36 -13.27
C GLU A 290 -5.36 -0.48 -12.54
N ALA A 291 -5.04 -1.64 -13.08
CA ALA A 291 -4.12 -2.58 -12.48
C ALA A 291 -2.98 -2.92 -13.43
N LEU A 292 -1.74 -2.74 -12.98
CA LEU A 292 -0.56 -3.19 -13.68
C LEU A 292 -0.31 -4.66 -13.35
N ASP A 293 -0.33 -5.54 -14.36
CA ASP A 293 0.12 -6.92 -14.22
C ASP A 293 1.66 -6.94 -14.26
N VAL A 294 2.30 -7.19 -13.14
CA VAL A 294 3.78 -7.15 -13.03
C VAL A 294 4.49 -8.28 -13.77
N ARG A 295 3.76 -9.28 -14.28
CA ARG A 295 4.33 -10.39 -15.08
C ARG A 295 4.52 -9.99 -16.54
N THR A 296 3.58 -9.19 -17.07
CA THR A 296 3.54 -8.76 -18.48
C THR A 296 3.93 -7.30 -18.64
N ASN A 297 3.87 -6.54 -17.55
CA ASN A 297 4.00 -5.08 -17.53
C ASN A 297 2.89 -4.37 -18.32
N GLU A 298 1.71 -4.98 -18.43
CA GLU A 298 0.55 -4.43 -19.12
C GLU A 298 -0.50 -3.94 -18.14
N TRP A 299 -1.19 -2.85 -18.49
CA TRP A 299 -2.30 -2.31 -17.73
C TRP A 299 -3.62 -2.98 -18.12
N VAL A 300 -4.39 -3.38 -17.13
CA VAL A 300 -5.76 -3.91 -17.28
C VAL A 300 -6.73 -3.03 -16.50
N LYS A 301 -7.95 -2.91 -17.03
CA LYS A 301 -9.03 -2.19 -16.34
C LYS A 301 -9.76 -3.15 -15.41
N PHE A 302 -9.93 -2.71 -14.17
CA PHE A 302 -10.82 -3.33 -13.20
C PHE A 302 -12.17 -2.61 -13.18
N PRO A 303 -13.21 -3.19 -12.55
CA PRO A 303 -14.48 -2.50 -12.38
C PRO A 303 -14.30 -1.14 -11.71
N SER A 304 -14.90 -0.09 -12.27
CA SER A 304 -14.84 1.27 -11.73
C SER A 304 -15.64 1.40 -10.45
N LEU A 305 -15.23 2.32 -9.55
CA LEU A 305 -15.99 2.72 -8.37
C LEU A 305 -17.40 3.18 -8.75
N LEU A 306 -18.37 3.01 -7.87
CA LEU A 306 -19.71 3.57 -8.02
C LEU A 306 -19.67 5.10 -7.96
N GLN A 307 -18.88 5.62 -7.03
CA GLN A 307 -18.66 7.06 -6.85
C GLN A 307 -17.16 7.36 -6.92
N GLY A 308 -16.74 8.14 -7.92
CA GLY A 308 -15.38 8.68 -8.00
C GLY A 308 -15.05 9.49 -6.75
N ARG A 309 -13.81 9.36 -6.28
CA ARG A 309 -13.33 10.06 -5.06
C ARG A 309 -11.82 10.25 -5.10
N HIS A 310 -11.29 11.13 -4.23
CA HIS A 310 -9.86 11.28 -3.99
C HIS A 310 -9.60 11.61 -2.52
N GLY A 311 -8.34 11.59 -2.10
CA GLY A 311 -7.95 11.98 -0.75
C GLY A 311 -8.44 11.01 0.33
N THR A 312 -8.35 9.71 0.04
CA THR A 312 -8.59 8.62 0.98
C THR A 312 -7.73 7.41 0.61
N SER A 313 -7.92 6.28 1.28
CA SER A 313 -7.21 5.03 0.99
C SER A 313 -8.19 3.88 0.75
N THR A 314 -7.67 2.75 0.29
CA THR A 314 -8.42 1.52 0.05
C THR A 314 -7.78 0.39 0.84
N ILE A 315 -8.59 -0.46 1.43
CA ILE A 315 -8.18 -1.62 2.21
C ILE A 315 -8.44 -2.89 1.39
N LEU A 316 -7.47 -3.79 1.34
CA LEU A 316 -7.67 -5.17 0.90
C LEU A 316 -7.79 -6.07 2.12
N TYR A 317 -8.99 -6.62 2.34
CA TYR A 317 -9.26 -7.47 3.49
C TYR A 317 -10.14 -8.67 3.08
N LYS A 318 -9.71 -9.88 3.41
CA LYS A 318 -10.43 -11.16 3.14
C LYS A 318 -10.97 -11.24 1.70
N ASN A 319 -10.09 -11.02 0.72
CA ASN A 319 -10.43 -11.04 -0.70
C ASN A 319 -11.52 -10.02 -1.12
N LYS A 320 -11.60 -8.88 -0.44
CA LYS A 320 -12.44 -7.75 -0.84
C LYS A 320 -11.63 -6.47 -0.74
N MET A 321 -11.80 -5.58 -1.69
CA MET A 321 -11.34 -4.21 -1.59
C MET A 321 -12.45 -3.36 -0.95
N TYR A 322 -12.09 -2.47 -0.03
CA TYR A 322 -13.01 -1.57 0.65
C TYR A 322 -12.48 -0.15 0.53
N ILE A 323 -13.34 0.79 0.19
CA ILE A 323 -13.02 2.21 0.14
C ILE A 323 -14.11 3.00 0.85
N MET A 324 -13.72 4.07 1.56
CA MET A 324 -14.65 4.98 2.21
C MET A 324 -14.15 6.42 2.15
N ALA A 325 -15.05 7.37 2.43
CA ALA A 325 -14.72 8.80 2.50
C ALA A 325 -14.16 9.38 1.19
N GLY A 326 -13.39 10.44 1.28
CA GLY A 326 -12.81 11.17 0.15
C GLY A 326 -13.66 12.36 -0.30
N SER A 327 -13.18 13.09 -1.31
CA SER A 327 -13.91 14.15 -2.00
C SER A 327 -14.50 13.64 -3.31
N ALA A 328 -15.78 13.97 -3.59
CA ALA A 328 -16.48 13.53 -4.79
C ALA A 328 -16.04 14.28 -6.06
N ASN A 329 -15.48 15.48 -5.91
CA ASN A 329 -14.96 16.29 -7.01
C ASN A 329 -13.48 16.60 -6.78
N ARG A 330 -12.79 17.02 -7.84
CA ARG A 330 -11.46 17.60 -7.70
C ARG A 330 -11.48 18.80 -6.74
N GLY A 331 -10.38 19.00 -6.00
CA GLY A 331 -10.33 20.00 -4.93
C GLY A 331 -10.98 19.48 -3.65
N GLY A 332 -11.56 20.34 -2.83
CA GLY A 332 -11.91 20.04 -1.44
C GLY A 332 -13.36 19.58 -1.14
N GLY A 333 -14.15 19.07 -2.09
CA GLY A 333 -15.51 18.70 -1.73
C GLY A 333 -16.43 18.33 -2.88
N PRO A 334 -17.66 17.82 -2.63
CA PRO A 334 -18.21 17.50 -1.30
C PRO A 334 -17.50 16.32 -0.64
N GLU A 335 -17.32 16.40 0.69
CA GLU A 335 -16.82 15.29 1.48
C GLU A 335 -17.81 14.13 1.52
N LEU A 336 -17.30 12.93 1.39
CA LEU A 336 -18.05 11.68 1.45
C LEU A 336 -17.88 10.97 2.80
N ASN A 337 -18.86 10.15 3.15
CA ASN A 337 -18.78 9.14 4.21
C ASN A 337 -19.32 7.78 3.73
N THR A 338 -19.66 7.69 2.45
CA THR A 338 -20.11 6.43 1.83
C THR A 338 -18.98 5.43 1.75
N MET A 339 -19.33 4.16 1.89
CA MET A 339 -18.42 3.04 1.79
C MET A 339 -18.82 2.14 0.62
N GLU A 340 -17.84 1.65 -0.10
CA GLU A 340 -18.02 0.70 -1.20
C GLU A 340 -17.07 -0.48 -1.04
N TYR A 341 -17.43 -1.62 -1.59
CA TYR A 341 -16.54 -2.78 -1.66
C TYR A 341 -16.64 -3.50 -2.99
N LEU A 342 -15.55 -4.14 -3.38
CA LEU A 342 -15.47 -5.03 -4.53
C LEU A 342 -14.98 -6.40 -4.08
N PRO A 343 -15.78 -7.48 -4.25
CA PRO A 343 -15.30 -8.85 -4.08
C PRO A 343 -14.24 -9.20 -5.13
N TRP A 344 -13.21 -9.95 -4.71
CA TRP A 344 -12.13 -10.39 -5.60
C TRP A 344 -12.26 -11.84 -5.95
#